data_596da230d185b6f67f91af91daae8437
#
_entry.id   596da230d185b6f67f91af91daae8437
#
_cell.length_a   1.000
_cell.length_b   1.000
_cell.length_c   1.000
_cell.angle_alpha   90.00
_cell.angle_beta   90.00
_cell.angle_gamma   90.00
#
_symmetry.space_group_name_H-M   'P 1'
#
loop_
_entity.id
_entity.type
_entity.pdbx_description
1 polymer ?
#
loop_
_entity_poly.entity_id
_entity_poly.type
_entity_poly.pdbx_seq_one_letter_code
_entity_poly.pdbx_strand_id
1 'polypeptide(L)'
;MLSALATSAVPGFQAVSAQSLSTPERDAALVHDVNSFAWLVELARTEPEEALMSARHSAARALSEGLRSRLSFRVPKLHGTTDVGGKTLSVSEYLPGRELVPARVTPILAASVGKALAEIHQLPTSTLLDFDRPSQSALDSLREAAGIVDRAAATGLLPQSLLRRWETACEDAGLWQFETTVIHGLMQASRFLCDGEQVVAIEEWRELRIGDPARDLAWLTTPTMSSFSPAVITSYRSSRSSADRYVAQRARFWAELDIARWLLHGIDNGIEKVIEDATDMVQALHDRVSGDLDQALTMPISTNKHPLAT
;
A
#
# COMPACT_ATOMS: atom_id res chain seq x y z
N MET A 1 -20.22 -7.12 -24.61
CA MET A 1 -19.81 -8.51 -24.32
C MET A 1 -19.64 -8.75 -22.81
N LEU A 2 -18.75 -8.03 -22.10
CA LEU A 2 -18.54 -8.21 -20.64
C LEU A 2 -19.84 -8.07 -19.83
N SER A 3 -20.66 -7.06 -20.12
CA SER A 3 -21.94 -6.85 -19.41
C SER A 3 -22.95 -8.03 -19.58
N ALA A 4 -22.94 -8.70 -20.73
CA ALA A 4 -23.76 -9.89 -20.92
C ALA A 4 -23.23 -11.09 -20.15
N LEU A 5 -21.90 -11.26 -20.06
CA LEU A 5 -21.26 -12.32 -19.28
C LEU A 5 -21.44 -12.13 -17.76
N ALA A 6 -21.54 -10.88 -17.30
CA ALA A 6 -21.76 -10.55 -15.90
C ALA A 6 -23.08 -11.11 -15.33
N THR A 7 -24.09 -11.32 -16.17
CA THR A 7 -25.36 -11.96 -15.76
C THR A 7 -25.19 -13.38 -15.24
N SER A 8 -24.14 -14.08 -15.69
CA SER A 8 -23.82 -15.44 -15.22
C SER A 8 -23.08 -15.42 -13.86
N ALA A 9 -22.43 -14.30 -13.53
CA ALA A 9 -21.70 -14.14 -12.28
C ALA A 9 -22.58 -13.61 -11.14
N VAL A 10 -23.58 -12.75 -11.47
CA VAL A 10 -24.45 -12.09 -10.48
C VAL A 10 -25.92 -12.31 -10.87
N PRO A 11 -26.69 -13.09 -10.09
CA PRO A 11 -28.10 -13.33 -10.36
C PRO A 11 -28.90 -12.01 -10.36
N GLY A 12 -29.74 -11.84 -11.40
CA GLY A 12 -30.57 -10.63 -11.52
C GLY A 12 -29.84 -9.38 -12.05
N PHE A 13 -28.58 -9.49 -12.43
CA PHE A 13 -27.81 -8.38 -13.02
C PHE A 13 -28.42 -7.95 -14.36
N GLN A 14 -28.77 -6.68 -14.50
CA GLN A 14 -29.36 -6.10 -15.71
C GLN A 14 -28.63 -4.82 -16.09
N ALA A 15 -27.71 -4.90 -17.05
CA ALA A 15 -26.94 -3.78 -17.54
C ALA A 15 -27.80 -2.80 -18.36
N VAL A 16 -27.70 -1.52 -18.06
CA VAL A 16 -28.30 -0.40 -18.83
C VAL A 16 -27.24 0.30 -19.69
N SER A 17 -26.06 0.51 -19.15
CA SER A 17 -24.96 1.14 -19.85
C SER A 17 -23.63 0.48 -19.52
N ALA A 18 -22.67 0.57 -20.44
CA ALA A 18 -21.31 0.06 -20.22
C ALA A 18 -20.30 0.99 -20.88
N GLN A 19 -19.26 1.33 -20.11
CA GLN A 19 -18.09 2.08 -20.59
C GLN A 19 -16.85 1.18 -20.49
N SER A 20 -16.05 1.10 -21.55
CA SER A 20 -14.81 0.33 -21.54
C SER A 20 -13.74 1.00 -20.68
N LEU A 21 -13.10 0.18 -19.83
CA LEU A 21 -11.91 0.51 -19.03
C LEU A 21 -10.76 -0.47 -19.32
N SER A 22 -10.81 -1.15 -20.47
CA SER A 22 -9.86 -2.21 -20.84
C SER A 22 -8.43 -1.66 -21.00
N THR A 23 -7.46 -2.51 -20.61
CA THR A 23 -6.03 -2.31 -20.84
C THR A 23 -5.48 -3.42 -21.75
N PRO A 24 -4.21 -3.40 -22.16
CA PRO A 24 -3.62 -4.53 -22.88
C PRO A 24 -3.69 -5.86 -22.12
N GLU A 25 -3.63 -5.83 -20.77
CA GLU A 25 -3.54 -7.01 -19.91
C GLU A 25 -4.90 -7.55 -19.50
N ARG A 26 -5.97 -6.71 -19.53
CA ARG A 26 -7.32 -7.11 -19.10
C ARG A 26 -8.42 -6.40 -19.89
N ASP A 27 -9.52 -7.12 -20.09
CA ASP A 27 -10.80 -6.52 -20.47
C ASP A 27 -11.50 -6.04 -19.21
N ALA A 28 -11.94 -4.76 -19.21
CA ALA A 28 -12.67 -4.19 -18.09
C ALA A 28 -13.79 -3.25 -18.57
N ALA A 29 -14.88 -3.19 -17.83
CA ALA A 29 -15.99 -2.28 -18.08
C ALA A 29 -16.59 -1.76 -16.79
N LEU A 30 -16.84 -0.45 -16.75
CA LEU A 30 -17.77 0.18 -15.82
C LEU A 30 -19.19 -0.04 -16.37
N VAL A 31 -20.03 -0.72 -15.61
CA VAL A 31 -21.40 -1.05 -16.00
C VAL A 31 -22.37 -0.45 -14.99
N HIS A 32 -23.41 0.26 -15.47
CA HIS A 32 -24.52 0.67 -14.62
C HIS A 32 -25.71 -0.28 -14.83
N ASP A 33 -26.33 -0.71 -13.75
CA ASP A 33 -27.52 -1.53 -13.77
C ASP A 33 -28.82 -0.69 -13.78
N VAL A 34 -29.96 -1.37 -13.83
CA VAL A 34 -31.31 -0.73 -13.81
C VAL A 34 -31.58 0.08 -12.54
N ASN A 35 -30.85 -0.18 -11.46
CA ASN A 35 -30.96 0.53 -10.18
C ASN A 35 -29.93 1.67 -10.07
N SER A 36 -29.24 2.00 -11.17
CA SER A 36 -28.14 2.99 -11.21
C SER A 36 -26.94 2.61 -10.34
N PHE A 37 -26.79 1.34 -9.95
CA PHE A 37 -25.61 0.86 -9.25
C PHE A 37 -24.44 0.68 -10.24
N ALA A 38 -23.25 1.08 -9.81
CA ALA A 38 -22.05 1.03 -10.64
C ALA A 38 -21.22 -0.23 -10.32
N TRP A 39 -20.91 -0.99 -11.34
CA TRP A 39 -20.20 -2.26 -11.29
C TRP A 39 -18.91 -2.21 -12.09
N LEU A 40 -17.85 -2.82 -11.58
CA LEU A 40 -16.64 -3.12 -12.31
C LEU A 40 -16.69 -4.59 -12.75
N VAL A 41 -16.67 -4.82 -14.07
CA VAL A 41 -16.62 -6.16 -14.67
C VAL A 41 -15.27 -6.34 -15.33
N GLU A 42 -14.52 -7.37 -14.92
CA GLU A 42 -13.15 -7.60 -15.36
C GLU A 42 -12.92 -9.04 -15.81
N LEU A 43 -12.06 -9.20 -16.83
CA LEU A 43 -11.58 -10.49 -17.33
C LEU A 43 -10.11 -10.34 -17.73
N ALA A 44 -9.22 -11.15 -17.16
CA ALA A 44 -7.80 -11.11 -17.49
C ALA A 44 -7.55 -11.62 -18.92
N ARG A 45 -6.61 -10.96 -19.63
CA ARG A 45 -6.13 -11.41 -20.94
C ARG A 45 -4.88 -12.27 -20.84
N THR A 46 -4.06 -12.04 -19.81
CA THR A 46 -2.75 -12.68 -19.61
C THR A 46 -2.73 -13.50 -18.31
N GLU A 47 -1.88 -14.51 -18.22
CA GLU A 47 -1.71 -15.31 -17.00
C GLU A 47 -1.20 -14.47 -15.80
N PRO A 48 -0.25 -13.52 -15.96
CA PRO A 48 0.15 -12.65 -14.86
C PRO A 48 -1.03 -11.82 -14.31
N GLU A 49 -1.90 -11.28 -15.18
CA GLU A 49 -3.07 -10.52 -14.74
C GLU A 49 -4.11 -11.42 -14.07
N GLU A 50 -4.29 -12.67 -14.51
CA GLU A 50 -5.16 -13.66 -13.85
C GLU A 50 -4.69 -13.92 -12.40
N ALA A 51 -3.38 -14.06 -12.19
CA ALA A 51 -2.81 -14.23 -10.86
C ALA A 51 -3.05 -12.99 -9.97
N LEU A 52 -2.87 -11.78 -10.51
CA LEU A 52 -3.16 -10.54 -9.80
C LEU A 52 -4.65 -10.40 -9.45
N MET A 53 -5.54 -10.73 -10.38
CA MET A 53 -6.99 -10.75 -10.14
C MET A 53 -7.36 -11.76 -9.05
N SER A 54 -6.78 -12.96 -9.07
CA SER A 54 -7.00 -13.98 -8.03
C SER A 54 -6.59 -13.47 -6.65
N ALA A 55 -5.44 -12.79 -6.54
CA ALA A 55 -4.97 -12.19 -5.30
C ALA A 55 -5.92 -11.07 -4.81
N ARG A 56 -6.42 -10.20 -5.72
CA ARG A 56 -7.45 -9.18 -5.39
C ARG A 56 -8.74 -9.83 -4.89
N HIS A 57 -9.20 -10.90 -5.53
CA HIS A 57 -10.42 -11.61 -5.11
C HIS A 57 -10.26 -12.27 -3.73
N SER A 58 -9.10 -12.87 -3.47
CA SER A 58 -8.78 -13.45 -2.15
C SER A 58 -8.82 -12.38 -1.06
N ALA A 59 -8.19 -11.21 -1.30
CA ALA A 59 -8.23 -10.08 -0.37
C ALA A 59 -9.65 -9.52 -0.18
N ALA A 60 -10.43 -9.38 -1.26
CA ALA A 60 -11.80 -8.89 -1.18
C ALA A 60 -12.72 -9.82 -0.36
N ARG A 61 -12.49 -11.14 -0.39
CA ARG A 61 -13.18 -12.11 0.46
C ARG A 61 -12.76 -12.00 1.93
N ALA A 62 -11.48 -11.80 2.18
CA ALA A 62 -10.95 -11.62 3.54
C ALA A 62 -11.47 -10.34 4.22
N LEU A 63 -11.73 -9.28 3.44
CA LEU A 63 -12.40 -8.06 3.89
C LEU A 63 -13.91 -8.32 4.07
N SER A 64 -14.27 -9.09 5.10
CA SER A 64 -15.67 -9.45 5.43
C SER A 64 -16.55 -8.22 5.70
N GLU A 65 -17.88 -8.39 5.72
CA GLU A 65 -18.81 -7.31 6.03
C GLU A 65 -18.54 -6.70 7.41
N GLY A 66 -18.18 -7.52 8.39
CA GLY A 66 -17.82 -7.06 9.74
C GLY A 66 -16.53 -6.23 9.76
N LEU A 67 -15.58 -6.46 8.87
CA LEU A 67 -14.39 -5.60 8.72
C LEU A 67 -14.74 -4.31 7.97
N ARG A 68 -15.51 -4.41 6.88
CA ARG A 68 -15.94 -3.25 6.08
C ARG A 68 -16.71 -2.22 6.92
N SER A 69 -17.57 -2.68 7.84
CA SER A 69 -18.34 -1.80 8.72
C SER A 69 -17.51 -1.01 9.73
N ARG A 70 -16.22 -1.37 9.92
CA ARG A 70 -15.27 -0.66 10.81
C ARG A 70 -14.50 0.44 10.10
N LEU A 71 -14.61 0.53 8.77
CA LEU A 71 -13.91 1.50 7.94
C LEU A 71 -14.86 2.66 7.60
N SER A 72 -14.37 3.88 7.66
CA SER A 72 -15.12 5.08 7.26
C SER A 72 -15.14 5.29 5.74
N PHE A 73 -14.47 4.44 4.99
CA PHE A 73 -14.34 4.45 3.53
C PHE A 73 -14.68 3.09 2.94
N ARG A 74 -14.94 3.05 1.64
CA ARG A 74 -15.26 1.82 0.91
C ARG A 74 -14.00 1.04 0.52
N VAL A 75 -14.15 -0.27 0.44
CA VAL A 75 -13.12 -1.21 -0.06
C VAL A 75 -13.76 -2.14 -1.10
N PRO A 76 -12.98 -2.74 -2.02
CA PRO A 76 -13.52 -3.59 -3.07
C PRO A 76 -14.41 -4.71 -2.52
N LYS A 77 -15.60 -4.88 -3.10
CA LYS A 77 -16.53 -5.95 -2.76
C LYS A 77 -16.78 -6.79 -4.01
N LEU A 78 -16.34 -8.05 -3.96
CA LEU A 78 -16.59 -9.02 -5.00
C LEU A 78 -18.03 -9.55 -4.82
N HIS A 79 -18.83 -9.45 -5.87
CA HIS A 79 -20.22 -9.92 -5.87
C HIS A 79 -20.40 -11.28 -6.55
N GLY A 80 -19.57 -11.58 -7.53
CA GLY A 80 -19.62 -12.87 -8.21
C GLY A 80 -18.46 -13.05 -9.16
N THR A 81 -18.24 -14.33 -9.51
CA THR A 81 -17.29 -14.74 -10.55
C THR A 81 -17.91 -15.80 -11.43
N THR A 82 -17.48 -15.88 -12.68
CA THR A 82 -17.85 -16.99 -13.61
C THR A 82 -16.67 -17.35 -14.48
N ASP A 83 -16.62 -18.58 -14.94
CA ASP A 83 -15.62 -19.02 -15.93
C ASP A 83 -16.00 -18.56 -17.34
N VAL A 84 -15.04 -18.05 -18.08
CA VAL A 84 -15.17 -17.67 -19.49
C VAL A 84 -13.97 -18.21 -20.25
N GLY A 85 -14.10 -19.40 -20.80
CA GLY A 85 -13.04 -20.02 -21.59
C GLY A 85 -11.77 -20.33 -20.80
N GLY A 86 -11.92 -20.78 -19.55
CA GLY A 86 -10.81 -21.11 -18.64
C GLY A 86 -10.22 -19.90 -17.91
N LYS A 87 -10.83 -18.71 -18.01
CA LYS A 87 -10.45 -17.49 -17.29
C LYS A 87 -11.57 -17.01 -16.39
N THR A 88 -11.22 -16.39 -15.28
CA THR A 88 -12.19 -15.88 -14.32
C THR A 88 -12.67 -14.48 -14.72
N LEU A 89 -13.97 -14.37 -15.07
CA LEU A 89 -14.64 -13.08 -15.10
C LEU A 89 -15.11 -12.74 -13.69
N SER A 90 -14.86 -11.50 -13.25
CA SER A 90 -15.32 -10.99 -11.95
C SER A 90 -16.25 -9.80 -12.08
N VAL A 91 -17.19 -9.71 -11.16
CA VAL A 91 -18.08 -8.57 -10.98
C VAL A 91 -17.92 -8.05 -9.56
N SER A 92 -17.46 -6.83 -9.45
CA SER A 92 -17.26 -6.13 -8.17
C SER A 92 -17.98 -4.78 -8.16
N GLU A 93 -18.14 -4.21 -6.98
CA GLU A 93 -18.63 -2.85 -6.82
C GLU A 93 -17.61 -1.87 -7.39
N TYR A 94 -18.05 -0.90 -8.21
CA TYR A 94 -17.20 0.19 -8.65
C TYR A 94 -17.03 1.19 -7.51
N LEU A 95 -15.79 1.49 -7.15
CA LEU A 95 -15.49 2.40 -6.04
C LEU A 95 -15.60 3.86 -6.50
N PRO A 96 -16.28 4.72 -5.72
CA PRO A 96 -16.42 6.13 -6.07
C PRO A 96 -15.16 6.93 -5.73
N GLY A 97 -15.05 8.12 -6.32
CA GLY A 97 -13.99 9.08 -6.01
C GLY A 97 -12.98 9.24 -7.12
N ARG A 98 -11.98 10.06 -6.86
CA ARG A 98 -10.85 10.32 -7.76
C ARG A 98 -9.55 10.02 -7.02
N GLU A 99 -8.57 9.52 -7.74
CA GLU A 99 -7.25 9.28 -7.17
C GLU A 99 -6.69 10.52 -6.45
N LEU A 100 -6.04 10.29 -5.32
CA LEU A 100 -5.34 11.33 -4.59
C LEU A 100 -4.17 11.86 -5.41
N VAL A 101 -4.21 13.15 -5.71
CA VAL A 101 -3.14 13.86 -6.42
C VAL A 101 -2.30 14.61 -5.40
N PRO A 102 -1.01 14.26 -5.19
CA PRO A 102 -0.16 14.85 -4.14
C PRO A 102 -0.13 16.37 -4.13
N ALA A 103 -0.06 17.00 -5.29
CA ALA A 103 -0.04 18.46 -5.43
C ALA A 103 -1.34 19.16 -5.01
N ARG A 104 -2.41 18.43 -4.74
CA ARG A 104 -3.74 18.96 -4.35
C ARG A 104 -4.14 18.59 -2.93
N VAL A 105 -3.25 17.99 -2.16
CA VAL A 105 -3.57 17.56 -0.79
C VAL A 105 -3.62 18.76 0.14
N THR A 106 -4.82 19.04 0.66
CA THR A 106 -5.06 20.04 1.70
C THR A 106 -4.75 19.45 3.09
N PRO A 107 -4.58 20.27 4.14
CA PRO A 107 -4.45 19.76 5.51
C PRO A 107 -5.61 18.87 5.96
N ILE A 108 -6.84 19.15 5.51
CA ILE A 108 -8.04 18.35 5.84
C ILE A 108 -7.96 16.98 5.14
N LEU A 109 -7.62 16.95 3.86
CA LEU A 109 -7.44 15.69 3.13
C LEU A 109 -6.28 14.88 3.71
N ALA A 110 -5.17 15.52 4.08
CA ALA A 110 -4.05 14.84 4.76
C ALA A 110 -4.50 14.20 6.08
N ALA A 111 -5.33 14.89 6.87
CA ALA A 111 -5.89 14.32 8.09
C ALA A 111 -6.82 13.13 7.80
N SER A 112 -7.63 13.20 6.73
CA SER A 112 -8.49 12.10 6.29
C SER A 112 -7.66 10.86 5.88
N VAL A 113 -6.54 11.05 5.15
CA VAL A 113 -5.61 9.96 4.78
C VAL A 113 -5.01 9.32 6.03
N GLY A 114 -4.53 10.12 7.00
CA GLY A 114 -3.95 9.60 8.23
C GLY A 114 -4.96 8.79 9.05
N LYS A 115 -6.20 9.27 9.14
CA LYS A 115 -7.30 8.55 9.80
C LYS A 115 -7.60 7.22 9.10
N ALA A 116 -7.70 7.22 7.77
CA ALA A 116 -7.96 6.00 6.99
C ALA A 116 -6.88 4.93 7.20
N LEU A 117 -5.60 5.31 7.20
CA LEU A 117 -4.49 4.41 7.52
C LEU A 117 -4.57 3.86 8.94
N ALA A 118 -4.95 4.69 9.92
CA ALA A 118 -5.14 4.25 11.29
C ALA A 118 -6.29 3.25 11.44
N GLU A 119 -7.39 3.44 10.72
CA GLU A 119 -8.53 2.51 10.70
C GLU A 119 -8.15 1.14 10.15
N ILE A 120 -7.36 1.08 9.06
CA ILE A 120 -6.82 -0.19 8.54
C ILE A 120 -6.01 -0.91 9.62
N HIS A 121 -5.07 -0.21 10.23
CA HIS A 121 -4.16 -0.79 11.22
C HIS A 121 -4.81 -1.10 12.57
N GLN A 122 -6.07 -0.76 12.78
CA GLN A 122 -6.88 -1.14 13.94
C GLN A 122 -7.87 -2.28 13.65
N LEU A 123 -7.89 -2.79 12.43
CA LEU A 123 -8.67 -3.98 12.12
C LEU A 123 -8.15 -5.18 12.92
N PRO A 124 -9.03 -6.05 13.45
CA PRO A 124 -8.61 -7.20 14.24
C PRO A 124 -7.86 -8.20 13.36
N THR A 125 -6.62 -8.53 13.74
CA THR A 125 -5.76 -9.45 13.00
C THR A 125 -6.31 -10.87 12.96
N SER A 126 -7.04 -11.30 14.00
CA SER A 126 -7.67 -12.63 14.06
C SER A 126 -8.57 -12.94 12.87
N THR A 127 -9.24 -11.93 12.32
CA THR A 127 -10.16 -12.12 11.19
C THR A 127 -9.45 -12.44 9.87
N LEU A 128 -8.17 -12.11 9.72
CA LEU A 128 -7.39 -12.45 8.52
C LEU A 128 -6.77 -13.85 8.59
N LEU A 129 -6.58 -14.40 9.79
CA LEU A 129 -5.99 -15.74 9.96
C LEU A 129 -6.89 -16.83 9.37
N ASP A 130 -8.22 -16.61 9.37
CA ASP A 130 -9.19 -17.55 8.80
C ASP A 130 -9.17 -17.60 7.26
N PHE A 131 -8.49 -16.67 6.59
CA PHE A 131 -8.44 -16.51 5.14
C PHE A 131 -7.07 -16.83 4.52
N ASP A 132 -6.18 -17.50 5.26
CA ASP A 132 -4.83 -17.88 4.79
C ASP A 132 -4.05 -16.66 4.21
N ARG A 133 -4.24 -15.49 4.82
CA ARG A 133 -3.49 -14.30 4.42
C ARG A 133 -2.10 -14.32 5.07
N PRO A 134 -1.05 -13.86 4.33
CA PRO A 134 0.30 -13.84 4.89
C PRO A 134 0.36 -13.09 6.22
N SER A 135 1.11 -13.64 7.16
CA SER A 135 1.33 -13.03 8.47
C SER A 135 2.82 -13.01 8.77
N GLN A 136 3.33 -11.84 9.13
CA GLN A 136 4.72 -11.62 9.50
C GLN A 136 4.78 -11.03 10.91
N SER A 137 5.61 -11.61 11.77
CA SER A 137 5.96 -11.02 13.06
C SER A 137 6.95 -9.85 12.89
N ALA A 138 7.20 -9.10 13.95
CA ALA A 138 8.26 -8.08 13.96
C ALA A 138 9.64 -8.69 13.65
N LEU A 139 9.91 -9.91 14.15
CA LEU A 139 11.16 -10.62 13.86
C LEU A 139 11.26 -11.03 12.39
N ASP A 140 10.15 -11.46 11.77
CA ASP A 140 10.17 -11.79 10.33
C ASP A 140 10.37 -10.54 9.48
N SER A 141 9.81 -9.40 9.90
CA SER A 141 10.06 -8.10 9.25
C SER A 141 11.53 -7.68 9.33
N LEU A 142 12.17 -7.87 10.50
CA LEU A 142 13.61 -7.67 10.67
C LEU A 142 14.43 -8.59 9.76
N ARG A 143 14.11 -9.89 9.74
CA ARG A 143 14.82 -10.87 8.89
C ARG A 143 14.71 -10.52 7.40
N GLU A 144 13.54 -10.09 6.97
CA GLU A 144 13.32 -9.63 5.60
C GLU A 144 14.18 -8.39 5.29
N ALA A 145 14.18 -7.39 6.20
CA ALA A 145 14.99 -6.19 6.04
C ALA A 145 16.49 -6.52 5.95
N ALA A 146 17.00 -7.31 6.90
CA ALA A 146 18.41 -7.74 6.92
C ALA A 146 18.77 -8.51 5.63
N GLY A 147 17.90 -9.43 5.19
CA GLY A 147 18.13 -10.17 3.94
C GLY A 147 18.18 -9.29 2.69
N ILE A 148 17.41 -8.19 2.64
CA ILE A 148 17.49 -7.20 1.56
C ILE A 148 18.84 -6.46 1.63
N VAL A 149 19.24 -6.02 2.83
CA VAL A 149 20.52 -5.32 3.06
C VAL A 149 21.68 -6.19 2.64
N ASP A 150 21.74 -7.45 3.09
CA ASP A 150 22.80 -8.41 2.76
C ASP A 150 22.91 -8.64 1.25
N ARG A 151 21.77 -8.88 0.59
CA ARG A 151 21.76 -9.09 -0.86
C ARG A 151 22.19 -7.85 -1.63
N ALA A 152 21.72 -6.68 -1.21
CA ALA A 152 22.09 -5.41 -1.84
C ALA A 152 23.58 -5.08 -1.61
N ALA A 153 24.12 -5.37 -0.42
CA ALA A 153 25.54 -5.26 -0.13
C ALA A 153 26.39 -6.14 -1.06
N ALA A 154 25.95 -7.38 -1.29
CA ALA A 154 26.65 -8.34 -2.15
C ALA A 154 26.75 -7.88 -3.61
N THR A 155 25.94 -6.92 -4.07
CA THR A 155 26.03 -6.35 -5.43
C THR A 155 27.28 -5.47 -5.63
N GLY A 156 27.85 -4.93 -4.56
CA GLY A 156 28.96 -3.97 -4.62
C GLY A 156 28.58 -2.57 -5.15
N LEU A 157 27.29 -2.32 -5.40
CA LEU A 157 26.78 -1.06 -5.99
C LEU A 157 26.34 -0.03 -4.93
N LEU A 158 26.36 -0.40 -3.64
CA LEU A 158 25.94 0.50 -2.56
C LEU A 158 27.11 1.31 -1.99
N PRO A 159 26.94 2.63 -1.75
CA PRO A 159 27.86 3.41 -0.94
C PRO A 159 27.99 2.84 0.48
N GLN A 160 29.22 2.72 1.00
CA GLN A 160 29.49 2.12 2.30
C GLN A 160 28.78 2.83 3.47
N SER A 161 28.59 4.15 3.39
CA SER A 161 27.87 4.93 4.39
C SER A 161 26.38 4.57 4.43
N LEU A 162 25.76 4.33 3.27
CA LEU A 162 24.36 3.91 3.18
C LEU A 162 24.18 2.48 3.72
N LEU A 163 25.12 1.57 3.40
CA LEU A 163 25.11 0.23 3.93
C LEU A 163 25.19 0.23 5.47
N ARG A 164 26.14 0.97 6.07
CA ARG A 164 26.24 1.10 7.54
C ARG A 164 24.97 1.67 8.17
N ARG A 165 24.31 2.63 7.52
CA ARG A 165 23.06 3.20 7.97
C ARG A 165 21.97 2.13 8.08
N TRP A 166 21.86 1.26 7.10
CA TRP A 166 20.88 0.18 7.07
C TRP A 166 21.21 -0.95 8.05
N GLU A 167 22.49 -1.34 8.14
CA GLU A 167 22.97 -2.30 9.15
C GLU A 167 22.67 -1.81 10.57
N THR A 168 22.97 -0.55 10.89
CA THR A 168 22.66 0.06 12.19
C THR A 168 21.17 0.04 12.48
N ALA A 169 20.31 0.27 11.49
CA ALA A 169 18.87 0.18 11.66
C ALA A 169 18.39 -1.26 11.92
N CYS A 170 18.99 -2.26 11.28
CA CYS A 170 18.71 -3.67 11.56
C CYS A 170 19.14 -4.09 12.96
N GLU A 171 20.24 -3.52 13.49
CA GLU A 171 20.79 -3.83 14.82
C GLU A 171 20.05 -3.13 15.97
N ASP A 172 19.29 -2.06 15.69
CA ASP A 172 18.52 -1.34 16.71
C ASP A 172 17.30 -2.14 17.17
N ALA A 173 17.45 -2.88 18.27
CA ALA A 173 16.37 -3.67 18.85
C ALA A 173 15.11 -2.84 19.16
N GLY A 174 15.24 -1.54 19.47
CA GLY A 174 14.10 -0.65 19.74
C GLY A 174 13.24 -0.41 18.51
N LEU A 175 13.86 -0.33 17.31
CA LEU A 175 13.17 -0.13 16.05
C LEU A 175 12.22 -1.28 15.71
N TRP A 176 12.58 -2.51 16.14
CA TRP A 176 11.85 -3.74 15.81
C TRP A 176 10.91 -4.24 16.92
N GLN A 177 10.71 -3.43 17.96
CA GLN A 177 9.73 -3.70 19.02
C GLN A 177 8.41 -2.98 18.68
N PHE A 178 7.58 -3.60 17.86
CA PHE A 178 6.28 -3.09 17.47
C PHE A 178 5.23 -4.20 17.42
N GLU A 179 3.96 -3.80 17.51
CA GLU A 179 2.83 -4.69 17.30
C GLU A 179 2.51 -4.76 15.79
N THR A 180 2.43 -5.98 15.26
CA THR A 180 1.99 -6.22 13.90
C THR A 180 0.49 -6.02 13.76
N THR A 181 0.06 -5.47 12.65
CA THR A 181 -1.33 -5.09 12.40
C THR A 181 -1.79 -5.61 11.04
N VAL A 182 -3.08 -5.51 10.76
CA VAL A 182 -3.56 -5.59 9.38
C VAL A 182 -2.95 -4.43 8.61
N ILE A 183 -2.35 -4.73 7.46
CA ILE A 183 -1.80 -3.73 6.54
C ILE A 183 -2.35 -3.96 5.14
N HIS A 184 -2.47 -2.89 4.38
CA HIS A 184 -2.80 -2.92 2.95
C HIS A 184 -1.67 -3.59 2.15
N GLY A 185 -0.42 -3.31 2.50
CA GLY A 185 0.80 -3.93 1.98
C GLY A 185 1.28 -3.39 0.63
N LEU A 186 0.49 -2.54 -0.05
CA LEU A 186 0.83 -1.90 -1.33
C LEU A 186 0.36 -0.45 -1.38
N MET A 187 0.45 0.24 -0.24
CA MET A 187 -0.08 1.60 -0.10
C MET A 187 0.76 2.63 -0.85
N GLN A 188 0.07 3.49 -1.60
CA GLN A 188 0.62 4.66 -2.30
C GLN A 188 -0.50 5.66 -2.60
N ALA A 189 -0.16 6.87 -3.03
CA ALA A 189 -1.12 7.95 -3.26
C ALA A 189 -2.30 7.55 -4.17
N SER A 190 -2.02 6.86 -5.28
CA SER A 190 -3.04 6.45 -6.25
C SER A 190 -4.03 5.39 -5.73
N ARG A 191 -3.79 4.79 -4.55
CA ARG A 191 -4.73 3.83 -3.94
C ARG A 191 -5.89 4.50 -3.20
N PHE A 192 -5.72 5.77 -2.84
CA PHE A 192 -6.77 6.53 -2.19
C PHE A 192 -7.68 7.17 -3.22
N LEU A 193 -8.96 6.87 -3.15
CA LEU A 193 -10.01 7.55 -3.89
C LEU A 193 -10.67 8.58 -2.97
N CYS A 194 -10.73 9.82 -3.44
CA CYS A 194 -11.16 10.97 -2.66
C CYS A 194 -12.38 11.64 -3.29
N ASP A 195 -13.25 12.19 -2.45
CA ASP A 195 -14.30 13.12 -2.83
C ASP A 195 -14.15 14.40 -1.99
N GLY A 196 -13.82 15.50 -2.65
CA GLY A 196 -13.41 16.73 -1.97
C GLY A 196 -12.21 16.50 -1.06
N GLU A 197 -12.39 16.73 0.23
CA GLU A 197 -11.35 16.63 1.26
C GLU A 197 -11.39 15.34 2.08
N GLN A 198 -12.09 14.31 1.58
CA GLN A 198 -12.24 13.05 2.28
C GLN A 198 -11.79 11.85 1.44
N VAL A 199 -11.16 10.89 2.07
CA VAL A 199 -10.96 9.55 1.52
C VAL A 199 -12.30 8.83 1.57
N VAL A 200 -12.82 8.43 0.39
CA VAL A 200 -14.11 7.74 0.27
C VAL A 200 -13.96 6.27 -0.11
N ALA A 201 -12.81 5.89 -0.67
CA ALA A 201 -12.48 4.48 -0.93
C ALA A 201 -10.97 4.26 -0.99
N ILE A 202 -10.56 3.01 -0.79
CA ILE A 202 -9.18 2.54 -0.99
C ILE A 202 -9.26 1.26 -1.81
N GLU A 203 -8.42 1.18 -2.86
CA GLU A 203 -8.41 0.08 -3.82
C GLU A 203 -7.09 -0.72 -3.82
N GLU A 204 -7.02 -1.81 -4.62
CA GLU A 204 -5.82 -2.62 -4.87
C GLU A 204 -5.28 -3.38 -3.63
N TRP A 205 -6.15 -4.08 -2.93
CA TRP A 205 -5.85 -4.80 -1.68
C TRP A 205 -5.15 -6.17 -1.85
N ARG A 206 -4.62 -6.50 -3.03
CA ARG A 206 -4.03 -7.84 -3.30
C ARG A 206 -2.94 -8.25 -2.30
N GLU A 207 -2.22 -7.28 -1.70
CA GLU A 207 -1.17 -7.51 -0.71
C GLU A 207 -1.65 -7.42 0.75
N LEU A 208 -2.98 -7.43 0.96
CA LEU A 208 -3.58 -7.45 2.31
C LEU A 208 -2.97 -8.56 3.15
N ARG A 209 -2.42 -8.22 4.32
CA ARG A 209 -1.73 -9.15 5.22
C ARG A 209 -1.64 -8.61 6.65
N ILE A 210 -1.08 -9.43 7.54
CA ILE A 210 -0.62 -8.99 8.86
C ILE A 210 0.87 -8.70 8.77
N GLY A 211 1.31 -7.53 9.24
CA GLY A 211 2.72 -7.13 9.16
C GLY A 211 3.04 -5.79 9.83
N ASP A 212 4.16 -5.20 9.45
CA ASP A 212 4.62 -3.91 9.95
C ASP A 212 3.78 -2.76 9.39
N PRO A 213 3.04 -2.00 10.23
CA PRO A 213 2.26 -0.84 9.77
C PRO A 213 3.10 0.24 9.10
N ALA A 214 4.40 0.29 9.36
CA ALA A 214 5.30 1.26 8.73
C ALA A 214 5.41 1.10 7.20
N ARG A 215 5.14 -0.10 6.66
CA ARG A 215 5.12 -0.34 5.21
C ARG A 215 4.06 0.49 4.49
N ASP A 216 2.89 0.62 5.08
CA ASP A 216 1.80 1.44 4.52
C ASP A 216 2.04 2.95 4.65
N LEU A 217 3.07 3.36 5.39
CA LEU A 217 3.50 4.75 5.55
C LEU A 217 4.76 5.09 4.74
N ALA A 218 5.44 4.10 4.16
CA ALA A 218 6.72 4.28 3.47
C ALA A 218 6.64 5.29 2.32
N TRP A 219 5.58 5.25 1.52
CA TRP A 219 5.35 6.16 0.40
C TRP A 219 5.32 7.66 0.80
N LEU A 220 4.94 7.97 2.06
CA LEU A 220 4.91 9.34 2.60
C LEU A 220 6.29 9.96 2.78
N THR A 221 7.36 9.15 2.75
CA THR A 221 8.73 9.62 2.99
C THR A 221 9.42 10.11 1.73
N THR A 222 8.80 9.96 0.57
CA THR A 222 9.34 10.45 -0.71
C THR A 222 9.29 11.98 -0.79
N PRO A 223 10.22 12.64 -1.50
CA PRO A 223 10.26 14.10 -1.60
C PRO A 223 8.96 14.74 -2.07
N THR A 224 8.26 14.09 -2.99
CA THR A 224 6.98 14.58 -3.55
C THR A 224 5.84 14.62 -2.53
N MET A 225 5.96 13.89 -1.42
CA MET A 225 4.97 13.85 -0.35
C MET A 225 5.30 14.76 0.83
N SER A 226 6.49 15.38 0.85
CA SER A 226 7.03 16.13 1.99
C SER A 226 6.15 17.29 2.47
N SER A 227 5.36 17.89 1.56
CA SER A 227 4.50 19.04 1.89
C SER A 227 3.31 18.67 2.81
N PHE A 228 2.82 17.44 2.78
CA PHE A 228 1.65 17.02 3.55
C PHE A 228 1.88 15.81 4.46
N SER A 229 2.97 15.06 4.26
CA SER A 229 3.25 13.87 5.08
C SER A 229 3.28 14.13 6.59
N PRO A 230 3.78 15.28 7.12
CA PRO A 230 3.71 15.55 8.56
C PRO A 230 2.26 15.60 9.09
N ALA A 231 1.34 16.18 8.33
CA ALA A 231 -0.08 16.24 8.70
C ALA A 231 -0.73 14.84 8.69
N VAL A 232 -0.40 14.00 7.68
CA VAL A 232 -0.85 12.59 7.63
C VAL A 232 -0.35 11.82 8.84
N ILE A 233 0.95 11.89 9.16
CA ILE A 233 1.55 11.17 10.29
C ILE A 233 0.96 11.64 11.64
N THR A 234 0.72 12.94 11.78
CA THR A 234 0.09 13.51 12.99
C THR A 234 -1.31 12.95 13.17
N SER A 235 -2.14 12.98 12.12
CA SER A 235 -3.50 12.44 12.14
C SER A 235 -3.50 10.93 12.38
N TYR A 236 -2.61 10.18 11.71
CA TYR A 236 -2.44 8.75 11.92
C TYR A 236 -2.16 8.43 13.38
N ARG A 237 -1.17 9.09 14.00
CA ARG A 237 -0.80 8.86 15.40
C ARG A 237 -1.92 9.22 16.37
N SER A 238 -2.62 10.34 16.14
CA SER A 238 -3.74 10.76 16.99
C SER A 238 -4.98 9.85 16.86
N SER A 239 -5.12 9.16 15.74
CA SER A 239 -6.23 8.23 15.47
C SER A 239 -5.94 6.78 15.91
N ARG A 240 -4.69 6.45 16.27
CA ARG A 240 -4.31 5.12 16.74
C ARG A 240 -4.45 5.01 18.28
N SER A 241 -4.95 3.85 18.72
CA SER A 241 -5.06 3.51 20.16
C SER A 241 -3.73 3.09 20.79
N SER A 242 -2.78 2.58 20.00
CA SER A 242 -1.46 2.15 20.44
C SER A 242 -0.37 3.08 19.88
N ALA A 243 0.57 3.49 20.72
CA ALA A 243 1.67 4.35 20.33
C ALA A 243 2.86 3.54 19.85
N ASP A 244 3.04 3.48 18.53
CA ASP A 244 4.29 3.02 17.93
C ASP A 244 5.21 4.24 17.69
N ARG A 245 6.17 4.42 18.61
CA ARG A 245 7.06 5.59 18.58
C ARG A 245 8.02 5.62 17.41
N TYR A 246 8.35 4.45 16.83
CA TYR A 246 9.33 4.30 15.76
C TYR A 246 8.69 4.04 14.38
N VAL A 247 7.37 4.11 14.24
CA VAL A 247 6.69 3.82 12.97
C VAL A 247 7.18 4.69 11.82
N ALA A 248 7.49 5.97 12.07
CA ALA A 248 7.97 6.88 11.02
C ALA A 248 9.42 6.58 10.60
N GLN A 249 10.27 6.16 11.54
CA GLN A 249 11.64 5.71 11.25
C GLN A 249 11.62 4.43 10.41
N ARG A 250 10.82 3.43 10.81
CA ARG A 250 10.67 2.22 10.01
C ARG A 250 10.06 2.50 8.63
N ALA A 251 9.08 3.42 8.54
CA ALA A 251 8.52 3.83 7.24
C ALA A 251 9.61 4.39 6.31
N ARG A 252 10.49 5.24 6.85
CA ARG A 252 11.65 5.74 6.10
C ARG A 252 12.59 4.61 5.70
N PHE A 253 12.90 3.71 6.63
CA PHE A 253 13.76 2.57 6.35
C PHE A 253 13.19 1.68 5.25
N TRP A 254 11.90 1.34 5.30
CA TRP A 254 11.23 0.59 4.24
C TRP A 254 11.29 1.29 2.88
N ALA A 255 11.08 2.60 2.84
CA ALA A 255 11.19 3.37 1.61
C ALA A 255 12.63 3.37 1.03
N GLU A 256 13.64 3.42 1.89
CA GLU A 256 15.03 3.28 1.47
C GLU A 256 15.33 1.86 0.95
N LEU A 257 14.80 0.83 1.61
CA LEU A 257 14.92 -0.57 1.16
C LEU A 257 14.14 -0.88 -0.11
N ASP A 258 13.08 -0.14 -0.44
CA ASP A 258 12.36 -0.30 -1.71
C ASP A 258 13.26 0.08 -2.90
N ILE A 259 14.19 1.02 -2.72
CA ILE A 259 15.24 1.32 -3.73
C ILE A 259 16.18 0.12 -3.89
N ALA A 260 16.59 -0.50 -2.77
CA ALA A 260 17.42 -1.70 -2.83
C ALA A 260 16.68 -2.88 -3.50
N ARG A 261 15.39 -3.05 -3.23
CA ARG A 261 14.56 -4.07 -3.92
C ARG A 261 14.49 -3.83 -5.43
N TRP A 262 14.38 -2.57 -5.84
CA TRP A 262 14.36 -2.20 -7.26
C TRP A 262 15.70 -2.53 -7.93
N LEU A 263 16.82 -2.26 -7.27
CA LEU A 263 18.14 -2.68 -7.72
C LEU A 263 18.25 -4.20 -7.86
N LEU A 264 17.84 -4.94 -6.82
CA LEU A 264 17.86 -6.40 -6.83
C LEU A 264 16.96 -6.97 -7.92
N HIS A 265 15.78 -6.38 -8.14
CA HIS A 265 14.89 -6.78 -9.24
C HIS A 265 15.56 -6.64 -10.61
N GLY A 266 16.26 -5.53 -10.85
CA GLY A 266 17.04 -5.35 -12.08
C GLY A 266 18.12 -6.41 -12.27
N ILE A 267 18.84 -6.72 -11.20
CA ILE A 267 19.93 -7.71 -11.20
C ILE A 267 19.38 -9.12 -11.42
N ASP A 268 18.37 -9.52 -10.63
CA ASP A 268 17.79 -10.87 -10.70
C ASP A 268 17.20 -11.19 -12.07
N ASN A 269 16.70 -10.17 -12.78
CA ASN A 269 16.09 -10.32 -14.10
C ASN A 269 16.98 -9.88 -15.28
N GLY A 270 18.20 -9.41 -15.01
CA GLY A 270 19.15 -8.95 -16.05
C GLY A 270 18.66 -7.72 -16.82
N ILE A 271 17.90 -6.81 -16.16
CA ILE A 271 17.31 -5.63 -16.80
C ILE A 271 18.23 -4.42 -16.55
N GLU A 272 19.16 -4.17 -17.47
CA GLU A 272 20.19 -3.14 -17.32
C GLU A 272 19.64 -1.75 -17.04
N LYS A 273 18.57 -1.35 -17.74
CA LYS A 273 17.90 -0.06 -17.51
C LYS A 273 17.35 0.10 -16.09
N VAL A 274 16.87 -0.99 -15.47
CA VAL A 274 16.41 -0.97 -14.07
C VAL A 274 17.59 -0.84 -13.11
N ILE A 275 18.71 -1.48 -13.42
CA ILE A 275 19.95 -1.39 -12.62
C ILE A 275 20.49 0.04 -12.67
N GLU A 276 20.54 0.67 -13.84
CA GLU A 276 20.94 2.08 -14.00
C GLU A 276 20.04 3.01 -13.19
N ASP A 277 18.72 2.93 -13.38
CA ASP A 277 17.73 3.75 -12.67
C ASP A 277 17.84 3.57 -11.14
N ALA A 278 17.95 2.34 -10.66
CA ALA A 278 18.11 2.05 -9.24
C ALA A 278 19.43 2.57 -8.68
N THR A 279 20.51 2.51 -9.46
CA THR A 279 21.84 3.04 -9.06
C THR A 279 21.78 4.57 -8.92
N ASP A 280 21.11 5.26 -9.83
CA ASP A 280 20.87 6.71 -9.73
C ASP A 280 20.03 7.05 -8.49
N MET A 281 19.01 6.26 -8.19
CA MET A 281 18.18 6.42 -6.97
C MET A 281 19.01 6.19 -5.70
N VAL A 282 19.90 5.20 -5.68
CA VAL A 282 20.84 4.92 -4.57
C VAL A 282 21.77 6.13 -4.35
N GLN A 283 22.34 6.69 -5.42
CA GLN A 283 23.22 7.85 -5.33
C GLN A 283 22.45 9.08 -4.82
N ALA A 284 21.25 9.34 -5.34
CA ALA A 284 20.41 10.45 -4.87
C ALA A 284 19.98 10.29 -3.39
N LEU A 285 19.74 9.05 -2.96
CA LEU A 285 19.48 8.75 -1.53
C LEU A 285 20.74 9.04 -0.70
N HIS A 286 21.90 8.52 -1.13
CA HIS A 286 23.18 8.73 -0.45
C HIS A 286 23.46 10.22 -0.22
N ASP A 287 23.35 11.03 -1.28
CA ASP A 287 23.62 12.47 -1.22
C ASP A 287 22.68 13.18 -0.23
N ARG A 288 21.41 12.80 -0.23
CA ARG A 288 20.41 13.36 0.68
C ARG A 288 20.66 13.02 2.14
N VAL A 289 21.01 11.76 2.46
CA VAL A 289 21.21 11.33 3.86
C VAL A 289 22.60 11.70 4.39
N SER A 290 23.58 11.94 3.52
CA SER A 290 24.95 12.38 3.91
C SER A 290 24.98 13.81 4.41
N GLY A 291 24.03 14.65 4.00
CA GLY A 291 23.94 16.08 4.40
C GLY A 291 23.07 16.34 5.63
N ASP A 292 22.35 15.35 6.15
CA ASP A 292 21.35 15.55 7.21
C ASP A 292 21.42 14.43 8.26
N LEU A 293 22.21 14.69 9.32
CA LEU A 293 22.33 13.78 10.47
C LEU A 293 21.04 13.65 11.28
N ASP A 294 20.11 14.62 11.19
CA ASP A 294 18.81 14.60 11.87
C ASP A 294 17.83 13.59 11.24
N GLN A 295 18.16 13.04 10.08
CA GLN A 295 17.41 11.96 9.42
C GLN A 295 17.86 10.56 9.83
N ALA A 296 18.46 10.39 10.99
CA ALA A 296 18.82 9.07 11.50
C ALA A 296 17.61 8.14 11.60
N LEU A 297 17.78 6.87 11.17
CA LEU A 297 16.69 5.88 11.22
C LEU A 297 16.38 5.44 12.64
N THR A 298 17.33 5.56 13.56
CA THR A 298 17.27 5.02 14.93
C THR A 298 16.85 6.03 15.99
N MET A 299 16.82 7.34 15.68
CA MET A 299 16.40 8.36 16.65
C MET A 299 14.91 8.70 16.50
N PRO A 300 14.14 8.76 17.62
CA PRO A 300 12.76 9.21 17.56
C PRO A 300 12.70 10.65 17.00
N ILE A 301 11.77 10.91 16.10
CA ILE A 301 11.49 12.28 15.65
C ILE A 301 11.05 13.07 16.89
N SER A 302 11.85 14.04 17.32
CA SER A 302 11.52 14.92 18.43
C SER A 302 10.22 15.65 18.10
N THR A 303 9.16 15.35 18.86
CA THR A 303 7.99 16.22 18.88
C THR A 303 8.43 17.50 19.55
N ASN A 304 8.61 18.58 18.78
CA ASN A 304 8.90 19.90 19.31
C ASN A 304 7.96 20.22 20.47
N LYS A 305 8.49 20.19 21.70
CA LYS A 305 7.84 20.84 22.82
C LYS A 305 7.85 22.34 22.50
N HIS A 306 6.70 22.90 22.20
CA HIS A 306 6.53 24.34 22.30
C HIS A 306 7.03 24.78 23.68
N PRO A 307 7.99 25.70 23.80
CA PRO A 307 8.26 26.31 25.07
C PRO A 307 7.01 27.10 25.45
N LEU A 308 6.36 26.70 26.55
CA LEU A 308 5.37 27.53 27.19
C LEU A 308 6.05 28.85 27.51
N ALA A 309 5.65 29.90 26.82
CA ALA A 309 5.98 31.26 27.18
C ALA A 309 5.44 31.56 28.59
N THR A 310 6.34 31.81 29.51
CA THR A 310 6.07 32.44 30.82
C THR A 310 5.60 33.86 30.64
#